data_876d57d3e8569ada70660c585840ef56
#
_entry.id   876d57d3e8569ada70660c585840ef56
#
_cell.length_a   1.000
_cell.length_b   1.000
_cell.length_c   1.000
_cell.angle_alpha   90.00
_cell.angle_beta   90.00
_cell.angle_gamma   90.00
#
_symmetry.space_group_name_H-M   'P 1'
#
loop_
_entity.id
_entity.type
_entity.pdbx_description
1 polymer ?
#
loop_
_entity_poly.entity_id
_entity_poly.type
_entity_poly.pdbx_seq_one_letter_code
_entity_poly.pdbx_strand_id
1 'polypeptide(L)'
;MKKYTLILPVLVLAGCSSSPVATNDRSDDSAMTVSDAPPIEGKASSEDVKPTPEPERPKAPPVVVGSSQYSNLNAAVKAANDEAIYRAATDILAQASNDPRALNALAMYHYKRGRFDLSRYLLTKALSANPKSPELYSNLGIVQLAQNERREAIKSFRKALEINRDDAVASSNLGAIYVQEKDYNKGVMVLETAYRKGIRDGRVLNNYAIALTAQGKFDKAADLYKGILKENNGNREAMYNYAVLLIDRMAKYEDGLEIIGRLKFVGGPGDTRNKIIALENKAKAGLK
;
A
#
# COMPACT_ATOMS: atom_id res chain seq x y z
N MET A 1 4.07 3.95 27.33
CA MET A 1 4.05 5.00 26.29
C MET A 1 3.31 4.46 25.07
N LYS A 2 2.09 4.94 24.80
CA LYS A 2 1.32 4.52 23.61
C LYS A 2 1.99 5.13 22.39
N LYS A 3 2.60 4.30 21.53
CA LYS A 3 3.17 4.72 20.25
C LYS A 3 1.99 5.07 19.34
N TYR A 4 1.82 6.34 19.04
CA TYR A 4 0.86 6.77 18.01
C TYR A 4 1.48 6.52 16.64
N THR A 5 1.12 5.39 16.06
CA THR A 5 1.46 5.06 14.67
C THR A 5 0.57 5.88 13.77
N LEU A 6 1.16 6.56 12.80
CA LEU A 6 0.44 7.29 11.75
C LEU A 6 -0.28 6.25 10.89
N ILE A 7 -1.51 5.91 11.28
CA ILE A 7 -2.35 5.01 10.48
C ILE A 7 -2.92 5.81 9.32
N LEU A 8 -2.16 5.86 8.23
CA LEU A 8 -2.71 6.30 6.95
C LEU A 8 -3.67 5.23 6.42
N PRO A 9 -4.67 5.65 5.65
CA PRO A 9 -5.59 4.71 5.05
C PRO A 9 -4.80 3.66 4.27
N VAL A 10 -5.04 2.40 4.58
CA VAL A 10 -4.47 1.27 3.87
C VAL A 10 -4.81 1.45 2.39
N LEU A 11 -3.79 1.60 1.54
CA LEU A 11 -3.99 1.63 0.09
C LEU A 11 -4.27 0.20 -0.37
N VAL A 12 -5.51 -0.24 -0.15
CA VAL A 12 -5.96 -1.53 -0.64
C VAL A 12 -6.35 -1.33 -2.09
N LEU A 13 -5.56 -1.88 -2.99
CA LEU A 13 -5.85 -1.89 -4.42
C LEU A 13 -7.21 -2.58 -4.61
N ALA A 14 -8.20 -1.84 -5.11
CA ALA A 14 -9.45 -2.43 -5.57
C ALA A 14 -9.12 -3.43 -6.68
N GLY A 15 -9.73 -4.60 -6.66
CA GLY A 15 -9.55 -5.62 -7.68
C GLY A 15 -9.88 -5.02 -9.06
N CYS A 16 -8.84 -4.67 -9.83
CA CYS A 16 -9.02 -4.16 -11.18
C CYS A 16 -9.47 -5.28 -12.10
N SER A 17 -10.61 -5.07 -12.74
CA SER A 17 -10.93 -5.72 -14.00
C SER A 17 -9.87 -5.31 -15.01
N SER A 18 -9.14 -6.27 -15.56
CA SER A 18 -8.17 -6.07 -16.64
C SER A 18 -8.88 -5.59 -17.90
N SER A 19 -8.69 -4.32 -18.27
CA SER A 19 -8.92 -3.86 -19.63
C SER A 19 -7.64 -4.07 -20.43
N PRO A 20 -7.70 -4.55 -21.68
CA PRO A 20 -6.51 -4.73 -22.50
C PRO A 20 -5.96 -3.37 -22.92
N VAL A 21 -4.67 -3.16 -22.70
CA VAL A 21 -3.91 -2.02 -23.22
C VAL A 21 -3.74 -2.26 -24.72
N ALA A 22 -4.25 -1.34 -25.53
CA ALA A 22 -3.98 -1.29 -26.94
C ALA A 22 -2.49 -0.93 -27.17
N THR A 23 -1.78 -1.83 -27.81
CA THR A 23 -0.42 -1.60 -28.31
C THR A 23 -0.50 -0.68 -29.54
N ASN A 24 -0.01 0.55 -29.42
CA ASN A 24 0.31 1.37 -30.56
C ASN A 24 1.78 1.13 -30.93
N ASP A 25 1.98 0.32 -31.94
CA ASP A 25 3.20 0.28 -32.75
C ASP A 25 3.34 1.60 -33.51
N ARG A 26 4.39 2.34 -33.24
CA ARG A 26 4.99 3.28 -34.17
C ARG A 26 6.50 3.13 -34.11
N SER A 27 6.98 2.37 -35.06
CA SER A 27 8.34 2.44 -35.62
C SER A 27 8.57 3.82 -36.22
N ASP A 28 9.58 4.52 -35.78
CA ASP A 28 10.29 5.51 -36.61
C ASP A 28 11.78 5.40 -36.32
N ASP A 29 12.45 4.76 -37.28
CA ASP A 29 13.90 4.78 -37.48
C ASP A 29 14.32 6.19 -37.88
N SER A 30 15.21 6.80 -37.13
CA SER A 30 16.06 7.88 -37.61
C SER A 30 17.44 7.78 -36.97
N ALA A 31 18.31 7.07 -37.61
CA ALA A 31 19.73 7.05 -37.32
C ALA A 31 20.33 8.44 -37.56
N MET A 32 20.85 9.09 -36.54
CA MET A 32 21.79 10.22 -36.67
C MET A 32 23.22 9.71 -36.51
N THR A 33 23.96 9.77 -37.59
CA THR A 33 25.40 9.53 -37.67
C THR A 33 26.16 10.64 -36.91
N VAL A 34 27.01 10.23 -35.98
CA VAL A 34 27.97 11.14 -35.31
C VAL A 34 29.19 11.29 -36.20
N SER A 35 29.44 12.53 -36.58
CA SER A 35 30.61 12.97 -37.35
C SER A 35 31.88 12.99 -36.52
N ASP A 36 32.97 12.56 -37.15
CA ASP A 36 34.34 12.53 -36.68
C ASP A 36 34.86 13.88 -36.14
N ALA A 37 35.45 13.88 -34.94
CA ALA A 37 36.31 14.92 -34.45
C ALA A 37 37.73 14.33 -34.19
N PRO A 38 38.81 15.05 -34.54
CA PRO A 38 40.18 14.52 -34.49
C PRO A 38 40.75 14.47 -33.07
N PRO A 39 41.75 13.60 -32.82
CA PRO A 39 42.31 13.41 -31.48
C PRO A 39 43.28 14.57 -31.12
N ILE A 40 43.11 15.06 -29.90
CA ILE A 40 44.04 16.01 -29.30
C ILE A 40 45.11 15.22 -28.55
N GLU A 41 46.30 15.16 -29.08
CA GLU A 41 47.48 14.71 -28.34
C GLU A 41 47.96 15.80 -27.36
N GLY A 42 47.80 15.53 -26.07
CA GLY A 42 48.37 16.34 -25.01
C GLY A 42 49.06 15.44 -24.00
N LYS A 43 50.39 15.28 -24.11
CA LYS A 43 51.25 14.72 -23.05
C LYS A 43 51.23 15.66 -21.85
N ALA A 44 50.64 15.24 -20.75
CA ALA A 44 50.87 15.79 -19.43
C ALA A 44 51.27 14.66 -18.50
N SER A 45 52.45 14.74 -17.94
CA SER A 45 53.01 13.87 -16.92
C SER A 45 52.14 13.90 -15.65
N SER A 46 51.59 12.77 -15.26
CA SER A 46 50.93 12.62 -14.00
C SER A 46 51.94 12.41 -12.88
N GLU A 47 52.24 13.46 -12.11
CA GLU A 47 52.78 13.31 -10.78
C GLU A 47 51.60 12.80 -9.89
N ASP A 48 51.82 11.66 -9.24
CA ASP A 48 50.91 11.05 -8.27
C ASP A 48 50.81 11.93 -7.01
N VAL A 49 49.89 12.90 -7.02
CA VAL A 49 49.50 13.61 -5.80
C VAL A 49 48.50 12.73 -5.07
N LYS A 50 48.94 11.99 -4.05
CA LYS A 50 48.07 11.33 -3.09
C LYS A 50 47.15 12.39 -2.49
N PRO A 51 45.80 12.19 -2.55
CA PRO A 51 44.89 13.13 -1.90
C PRO A 51 45.17 13.10 -0.38
N THR A 52 45.53 14.23 0.16
CA THR A 52 45.63 14.44 1.61
C THR A 52 44.24 14.19 2.20
N PRO A 53 44.08 13.35 3.23
CA PRO A 53 42.79 13.16 3.85
C PRO A 53 42.26 14.49 4.38
N GLU A 54 41.12 14.92 3.90
CA GLU A 54 40.41 16.10 4.39
C GLU A 54 40.13 15.89 5.88
N PRO A 55 40.50 16.86 6.76
CA PRO A 55 40.27 16.70 8.20
C PRO A 55 38.77 16.48 8.44
N GLU A 56 38.44 15.35 9.07
CA GLU A 56 37.05 15.06 9.47
C GLU A 56 36.52 16.27 10.28
N ARG A 57 35.53 16.96 9.75
CA ARG A 57 34.84 18.01 10.50
C ARG A 57 34.28 17.40 11.78
N PRO A 58 34.54 18.00 12.94
CA PRO A 58 33.98 17.49 14.18
C PRO A 58 32.47 17.33 14.02
N LYS A 59 31.96 16.12 14.26
CA LYS A 59 30.52 15.86 14.26
C LYS A 59 29.90 16.76 15.31
N ALA A 60 29.05 17.70 14.88
CA ALA A 60 28.32 18.56 15.81
C ALA A 60 27.59 17.68 16.84
N PRO A 61 27.54 18.10 18.13
CA PRO A 61 26.82 17.33 19.14
C PRO A 61 25.37 17.09 18.69
N PRO A 62 24.78 15.94 19.03
CA PRO A 62 23.42 15.61 18.62
C PRO A 62 22.45 16.68 19.14
N VAL A 63 21.79 17.37 18.25
CA VAL A 63 20.75 18.34 18.60
C VAL A 63 19.57 17.59 19.19
N VAL A 64 19.27 17.87 20.45
CA VAL A 64 18.14 17.24 21.15
C VAL A 64 16.86 18.00 20.82
N VAL A 65 16.01 17.42 19.99
CA VAL A 65 14.66 17.96 19.70
C VAL A 65 13.82 17.93 20.98
N GLY A 66 13.21 19.04 21.32
CA GLY A 66 12.39 19.16 22.53
C GLY A 66 11.15 18.25 22.50
N SER A 67 10.77 17.70 23.65
CA SER A 67 9.58 16.84 23.77
C SER A 67 8.28 17.53 23.31
N SER A 68 8.19 18.85 23.45
CA SER A 68 7.06 19.67 23.01
C SER A 68 6.86 19.64 21.49
N GLN A 69 7.94 19.61 20.69
CA GLN A 69 7.87 19.57 19.23
C GLN A 69 7.29 18.23 18.73
N TYR A 70 7.71 17.11 19.33
CA TYR A 70 7.10 15.80 19.04
C TYR A 70 5.63 15.73 19.51
N SER A 71 5.29 16.42 20.61
CA SER A 71 3.89 16.53 21.04
C SER A 71 3.03 17.23 19.99
N ASN A 72 3.52 18.35 19.45
CA ASN A 72 2.85 19.09 18.38
C ASN A 72 2.69 18.26 17.11
N LEU A 73 3.75 17.56 16.68
CA LEU A 73 3.66 16.64 15.53
C LEU A 73 2.63 15.53 15.77
N ASN A 74 2.65 14.90 16.94
CA ASN A 74 1.73 13.84 17.29
C ASN A 74 0.28 14.36 17.35
N ALA A 75 0.05 15.55 17.86
CA ALA A 75 -1.28 16.17 17.89
C ALA A 75 -1.77 16.47 16.47
N ALA A 76 -0.93 17.01 15.59
CA ALA A 76 -1.25 17.27 14.20
C ALA A 76 -1.60 15.99 13.43
N VAL A 77 -0.82 14.92 13.64
CA VAL A 77 -1.08 13.59 13.08
C VAL A 77 -2.41 13.03 13.57
N LYS A 78 -2.68 13.09 14.87
CA LYS A 78 -3.93 12.61 15.46
C LYS A 78 -5.14 13.36 14.92
N ALA A 79 -4.99 14.67 14.69
CA ALA A 79 -6.03 15.53 14.11
C ALA A 79 -6.16 15.38 12.59
N ALA A 80 -5.29 14.60 11.95
CA ALA A 80 -5.17 14.47 10.49
C ALA A 80 -5.05 15.84 9.77
N ASN A 81 -4.44 16.82 10.43
CA ASN A 81 -4.26 18.16 9.90
C ASN A 81 -2.95 18.25 9.12
N ASP A 82 -3.05 18.17 7.79
CA ASP A 82 -1.90 18.11 6.90
C ASP A 82 -0.97 19.34 7.01
N GLU A 83 -1.53 20.56 7.14
CA GLU A 83 -0.72 21.77 7.27
C GLU A 83 0.00 21.85 8.62
N ALA A 84 -0.64 21.41 9.69
CA ALA A 84 0.00 21.31 11.00
C ALA A 84 1.09 20.23 11.01
N ILE A 85 0.87 19.10 10.32
CA ILE A 85 1.90 18.05 10.14
C ILE A 85 3.10 18.62 9.41
N TYR A 86 2.88 19.33 8.30
CA TYR A 86 3.97 19.94 7.53
C TYR A 86 4.80 20.90 8.38
N ARG A 87 4.16 21.84 9.07
CA ARG A 87 4.83 22.84 9.94
C ARG A 87 5.61 22.14 11.06
N ALA A 88 4.95 21.27 11.83
CA ALA A 88 5.60 20.59 12.94
C ALA A 88 6.79 19.72 12.51
N ALA A 89 6.68 19.02 11.36
CA ALA A 89 7.77 18.23 10.82
C ALA A 89 8.93 19.11 10.34
N THR A 90 8.66 20.22 9.66
CA THR A 90 9.72 21.16 9.21
C THR A 90 10.42 21.84 10.37
N ASP A 91 9.72 22.21 11.44
CA ASP A 91 10.30 22.78 12.66
C ASP A 91 11.28 21.79 13.35
N ILE A 92 10.93 20.50 13.38
CA ILE A 92 11.82 19.45 13.88
C ILE A 92 13.04 19.31 12.96
N LEU A 93 12.83 19.28 11.63
CA LEU A 93 13.93 19.08 10.67
C LEU A 93 14.87 20.28 10.60
N ALA A 94 14.43 21.49 10.95
CA ALA A 94 15.28 22.67 11.08
C ALA A 94 16.33 22.50 12.19
N GLN A 95 16.00 21.74 13.23
CA GLN A 95 16.91 21.45 14.35
C GLN A 95 17.65 20.12 14.15
N ALA A 96 16.96 19.08 13.70
CA ALA A 96 17.49 17.74 13.50
C ALA A 96 17.14 17.26 12.08
N SER A 97 17.96 17.60 11.09
CA SER A 97 17.71 17.39 9.66
C SER A 97 17.53 15.92 9.24
N ASN A 98 17.88 14.97 10.12
CA ASN A 98 17.75 13.53 9.88
C ASN A 98 16.78 12.86 10.87
N ASP A 99 15.94 13.63 11.57
CA ASP A 99 14.96 13.03 12.48
C ASP A 99 14.00 12.11 11.72
N PRO A 100 13.96 10.78 12.04
CA PRO A 100 13.21 9.83 11.24
C PRO A 100 11.68 9.97 11.39
N ARG A 101 11.18 10.53 12.51
CA ARG A 101 9.75 10.75 12.72
C ARG A 101 9.25 11.92 11.90
N ALA A 102 10.01 13.01 11.89
CA ALA A 102 9.68 14.19 11.11
C ALA A 102 9.81 13.91 9.60
N LEU A 103 10.86 13.21 9.17
CA LEU A 103 11.02 12.76 7.78
C LEU A 103 9.86 11.86 7.34
N ASN A 104 9.44 10.91 8.19
CA ASN A 104 8.29 10.04 7.92
C ASN A 104 6.99 10.85 7.77
N ALA A 105 6.71 11.75 8.69
CA ALA A 105 5.52 12.60 8.65
C ALA A 105 5.48 13.46 7.38
N LEU A 106 6.62 14.09 7.03
CA LEU A 106 6.74 14.88 5.82
C LEU A 106 6.62 14.02 4.55
N ALA A 107 7.18 12.82 4.55
CA ALA A 107 7.04 11.87 3.44
C ALA A 107 5.57 11.55 3.18
N MET A 108 4.80 11.26 4.22
CA MET A 108 3.39 10.93 4.07
C MET A 108 2.52 12.14 3.72
N TYR A 109 2.92 13.33 4.13
CA TYR A 109 2.33 14.58 3.63
C TYR A 109 2.52 14.71 2.11
N HIS A 110 3.72 14.47 1.60
CA HIS A 110 4.01 14.52 0.16
C HIS A 110 3.34 13.39 -0.61
N TYR A 111 3.26 12.19 -0.05
CA TYR A 111 2.51 11.06 -0.61
C TYR A 111 1.04 11.44 -0.88
N LYS A 112 0.35 12.02 0.08
CA LYS A 112 -1.05 12.47 -0.07
C LYS A 112 -1.23 13.49 -1.20
N ARG A 113 -0.19 14.22 -1.55
CA ARG A 113 -0.16 15.21 -2.65
C ARG A 113 0.33 14.65 -3.98
N GLY A 114 0.50 13.33 -4.08
CA GLY A 114 0.98 12.66 -5.30
C GLY A 114 2.46 12.87 -5.61
N ARG A 115 3.23 13.46 -4.67
CA ARG A 115 4.67 13.71 -4.85
C ARG A 115 5.46 12.48 -4.40
N PHE A 116 5.28 11.37 -5.12
CA PHE A 116 5.78 10.05 -4.70
C PHE A 116 7.30 9.97 -4.64
N ASP A 117 8.03 10.59 -5.58
CA ASP A 117 9.50 10.58 -5.60
C ASP A 117 10.08 11.29 -4.37
N LEU A 118 9.52 12.45 -4.01
CA LEU A 118 9.94 13.17 -2.81
C LEU A 118 9.60 12.37 -1.54
N SER A 119 8.42 11.75 -1.49
CA SER A 119 8.04 10.88 -0.39
C SER A 119 9.00 9.71 -0.22
N ARG A 120 9.37 9.03 -1.32
CA ARG A 120 10.35 7.94 -1.32
C ARG A 120 11.73 8.41 -0.84
N TYR A 121 12.21 9.54 -1.34
CA TYR A 121 13.47 10.12 -0.91
C TYR A 121 13.50 10.35 0.62
N LEU A 122 12.47 10.98 1.17
CA LEU A 122 12.36 11.27 2.60
C LEU A 122 12.29 9.98 3.45
N LEU A 123 11.55 8.95 2.99
CA LEU A 123 11.50 7.65 3.67
C LEU A 123 12.85 6.93 3.64
N THR A 124 13.57 6.98 2.51
CA THR A 124 14.90 6.40 2.40
C THR A 124 15.88 7.10 3.33
N LYS A 125 15.82 8.43 3.41
CA LYS A 125 16.60 9.22 4.36
C LYS A 125 16.25 8.87 5.81
N ALA A 126 14.96 8.69 6.13
CA ALA A 126 14.52 8.26 7.45
C ALA A 126 15.01 6.85 7.80
N LEU A 127 15.01 5.92 6.84
CA LEU A 127 15.53 4.56 7.00
C LEU A 127 17.04 4.53 7.22
N SER A 128 17.81 5.45 6.61
CA SER A 128 19.25 5.59 6.89
C SER A 128 19.52 5.98 8.35
N ALA A 129 18.63 6.78 8.96
CA ALA A 129 18.73 7.16 10.37
C ALA A 129 18.14 6.08 11.32
N ASN A 130 17.12 5.33 10.87
CA ASN A 130 16.47 4.27 11.67
C ASN A 130 16.15 3.03 10.81
N PRO A 131 17.14 2.18 10.52
CA PRO A 131 16.98 1.03 9.63
C PRO A 131 16.15 -0.12 10.20
N LYS A 132 15.78 -0.06 11.49
CA LYS A 132 14.96 -1.08 12.16
C LYS A 132 13.52 -0.63 12.43
N SER A 133 13.00 0.38 11.71
CA SER A 133 11.62 0.83 11.85
C SER A 133 10.70 0.09 10.88
N PRO A 134 9.79 -0.76 11.37
CA PRO A 134 8.81 -1.43 10.51
C PRO A 134 7.86 -0.43 9.84
N GLU A 135 7.50 0.65 10.54
CA GLU A 135 6.62 1.69 10.03
C GLU A 135 7.19 2.37 8.77
N LEU A 136 8.50 2.68 8.76
CA LEU A 136 9.15 3.30 7.60
C LEU A 136 9.12 2.36 6.37
N TYR A 137 9.36 1.06 6.58
CA TYR A 137 9.25 0.09 5.50
C TYR A 137 7.81 -0.08 4.99
N SER A 138 6.82 -0.09 5.89
CA SER A 138 5.41 -0.14 5.50
C SER A 138 5.01 1.07 4.67
N ASN A 139 5.42 2.27 5.08
CA ASN A 139 5.17 3.51 4.34
C ASN A 139 5.91 3.54 3.00
N LEU A 140 7.16 3.06 2.96
CA LEU A 140 7.91 2.91 1.70
C LEU A 140 7.18 1.97 0.73
N GLY A 141 6.68 0.84 1.21
CA GLY A 141 5.88 -0.09 0.41
C GLY A 141 4.61 0.54 -0.16
N ILE A 142 3.92 1.39 0.60
CA ILE A 142 2.76 2.15 0.13
C ILE A 142 3.15 3.11 -1.01
N VAL A 143 4.25 3.84 -0.86
CA VAL A 143 4.73 4.78 -1.89
C VAL A 143 5.12 4.02 -3.16
N GLN A 144 5.82 2.89 -3.03
CA GLN A 144 6.21 2.04 -4.15
C GLN A 144 4.99 1.47 -4.90
N LEU A 145 3.92 1.09 -4.19
CA LEU A 145 2.65 0.70 -4.84
C LEU A 145 2.04 1.84 -5.65
N ALA A 146 2.08 3.06 -5.13
CA ALA A 146 1.58 4.24 -5.86
C ALA A 146 2.41 4.56 -7.11
N GLN A 147 3.68 4.15 -7.14
CA GLN A 147 4.58 4.25 -8.28
C GLN A 147 4.52 3.03 -9.23
N ASN A 148 3.58 2.08 -9.01
CA ASN A 148 3.50 0.79 -9.70
C ASN A 148 4.72 -0.12 -9.53
N GLU A 149 5.57 0.13 -8.55
CA GLU A 149 6.75 -0.66 -8.21
C GLU A 149 6.36 -1.85 -7.30
N ARG A 150 5.48 -2.71 -7.77
CA ARG A 150 4.88 -3.80 -6.98
C ARG A 150 5.91 -4.74 -6.34
N ARG A 151 6.97 -5.10 -7.08
CA ARG A 151 8.00 -6.02 -6.57
C ARG A 151 8.76 -5.41 -5.39
N GLU A 152 9.09 -4.14 -5.47
CA GLU A 152 9.78 -3.41 -4.42
C GLU A 152 8.86 -3.21 -3.20
N ALA A 153 7.58 -2.91 -3.43
CA ALA A 153 6.59 -2.82 -2.36
C ALA A 153 6.46 -4.14 -1.57
N ILE A 154 6.45 -5.29 -2.25
CA ILE A 154 6.44 -6.61 -1.60
C ILE A 154 7.68 -6.77 -0.70
N LYS A 155 8.88 -6.39 -1.19
CA LYS A 155 10.12 -6.45 -0.40
C LYS A 155 10.03 -5.57 0.85
N SER A 156 9.54 -4.34 0.69
CA SER A 156 9.38 -3.39 1.78
C SER A 156 8.38 -3.87 2.83
N PHE A 157 7.20 -4.37 2.43
CA PHE A 157 6.23 -4.93 3.38
C PHE A 157 6.74 -6.18 4.07
N ARG A 158 7.43 -7.07 3.36
CA ARG A 158 8.09 -8.24 3.99
C ARG A 158 9.12 -7.80 5.02
N LYS A 159 9.91 -6.76 4.71
CA LYS A 159 10.90 -6.23 5.65
C LYS A 159 10.25 -5.65 6.89
N ALA A 160 9.13 -4.94 6.75
CA ALA A 160 8.33 -4.48 7.89
C ALA A 160 7.88 -5.66 8.77
N LEU A 161 7.38 -6.75 8.16
CA LEU A 161 6.92 -7.95 8.87
C LEU A 161 8.04 -8.78 9.49
N GLU A 162 9.25 -8.76 8.92
CA GLU A 162 10.44 -9.35 9.56
C GLU A 162 10.80 -8.66 10.87
N ILE A 163 10.68 -7.33 10.89
CA ILE A 163 10.99 -6.52 12.09
C ILE A 163 9.83 -6.58 13.10
N ASN A 164 8.61 -6.44 12.62
CA ASN A 164 7.39 -6.53 13.43
C ASN A 164 6.34 -7.41 12.73
N ARG A 165 6.24 -8.67 13.15
CA ARG A 165 5.27 -9.64 12.59
C ARG A 165 3.81 -9.20 12.72
N ASP A 166 3.55 -8.26 13.61
CA ASP A 166 2.21 -7.75 13.91
C ASP A 166 1.92 -6.40 13.23
N ASP A 167 2.75 -5.99 12.25
CA ASP A 167 2.49 -4.77 11.49
C ASP A 167 1.23 -4.92 10.63
N ALA A 168 0.15 -4.27 11.08
CA ALA A 168 -1.15 -4.38 10.44
C ALA A 168 -1.20 -3.71 9.06
N VAL A 169 -0.40 -2.66 8.85
CA VAL A 169 -0.34 -1.93 7.57
C VAL A 169 0.35 -2.80 6.52
N ALA A 170 1.52 -3.33 6.83
CA ALA A 170 2.23 -4.25 5.94
C ALA A 170 1.40 -5.50 5.65
N SER A 171 0.79 -6.10 6.67
CA SER A 171 -0.05 -7.29 6.53
C SER A 171 -1.25 -7.05 5.60
N SER A 172 -1.94 -5.92 5.76
CA SER A 172 -3.11 -5.57 4.94
C SER A 172 -2.75 -5.36 3.47
N ASN A 173 -1.68 -4.59 3.20
CA ASN A 173 -1.27 -4.29 1.83
C ASN A 173 -0.65 -5.51 1.13
N LEU A 174 0.22 -6.24 1.82
CA LEU A 174 0.81 -7.47 1.27
C LEU A 174 -0.27 -8.53 1.00
N GLY A 175 -1.25 -8.64 1.88
CA GLY A 175 -2.39 -9.52 1.71
C GLY A 175 -3.23 -9.18 0.49
N ALA A 176 -3.50 -7.89 0.25
CA ALA A 176 -4.19 -7.44 -0.96
C ALA A 176 -3.42 -7.83 -2.24
N ILE A 177 -2.09 -7.67 -2.23
CA ILE A 177 -1.23 -8.08 -3.34
C ILE A 177 -1.35 -9.58 -3.59
N TYR A 178 -1.21 -10.43 -2.56
CA TYR A 178 -1.31 -11.87 -2.71
C TYR A 178 -2.68 -12.35 -3.21
N VAL A 179 -3.77 -11.69 -2.79
CA VAL A 179 -5.11 -12.00 -3.32
C VAL A 179 -5.21 -11.67 -4.81
N GLN A 180 -4.65 -10.55 -5.25
CA GLN A 180 -4.59 -10.19 -6.67
C GLN A 180 -3.73 -11.17 -7.49
N GLU A 181 -2.64 -11.65 -6.92
CA GLU A 181 -1.77 -12.67 -7.52
C GLU A 181 -2.35 -14.09 -7.42
N LYS A 182 -3.54 -14.24 -6.80
CA LYS A 182 -4.20 -15.52 -6.52
C LYS A 182 -3.38 -16.46 -5.61
N ASP A 183 -2.39 -15.93 -4.91
CA ASP A 183 -1.68 -16.66 -3.85
C ASP A 183 -2.47 -16.59 -2.54
N TYR A 184 -3.61 -17.25 -2.53
CA TYR A 184 -4.56 -17.18 -1.43
C TYR A 184 -4.00 -17.74 -0.12
N ASN A 185 -3.07 -18.67 -0.18
CA ASN A 185 -2.44 -19.23 1.02
C ASN A 185 -1.63 -18.17 1.76
N LYS A 186 -0.76 -17.45 1.05
CA LYS A 186 -0.04 -16.31 1.63
C LYS A 186 -0.97 -15.18 2.00
N GLY A 187 -2.00 -14.93 1.16
CA GLY A 187 -3.04 -13.94 1.44
C GLY A 187 -3.71 -14.17 2.78
N VAL A 188 -4.21 -15.38 3.07
CA VAL A 188 -4.85 -15.73 4.35
C VAL A 188 -3.89 -15.49 5.52
N MET A 189 -2.63 -15.97 5.40
CA MET A 189 -1.66 -15.90 6.49
C MET A 189 -1.39 -14.46 6.95
N VAL A 190 -1.23 -13.51 6.01
CA VAL A 190 -0.94 -12.12 6.36
C VAL A 190 -2.21 -11.33 6.72
N LEU A 191 -3.36 -11.59 6.04
CA LEU A 191 -4.63 -10.91 6.33
C LEU A 191 -5.22 -11.33 7.67
N GLU A 192 -5.00 -12.56 8.10
CA GLU A 192 -5.38 -13.01 9.46
C GLU A 192 -4.64 -12.19 10.52
N THR A 193 -3.37 -11.86 10.30
CA THR A 193 -2.62 -10.99 11.22
C THR A 193 -3.26 -9.60 11.29
N ALA A 194 -3.57 -8.98 10.14
CA ALA A 194 -4.26 -7.69 10.09
C ALA A 194 -5.61 -7.73 10.82
N TYR A 195 -6.40 -8.79 10.58
CA TYR A 195 -7.70 -9.00 11.24
C TYR A 195 -7.57 -9.14 12.76
N ARG A 196 -6.63 -9.96 13.25
CA ARG A 196 -6.37 -10.14 14.69
C ARG A 196 -5.90 -8.86 15.37
N LYS A 197 -5.22 -7.97 14.62
CA LYS A 197 -4.78 -6.65 15.11
C LYS A 197 -5.89 -5.59 15.07
N GLY A 198 -7.11 -5.98 14.75
CA GLY A 198 -8.28 -5.12 14.83
C GLY A 198 -8.53 -4.28 13.58
N ILE A 199 -7.88 -4.57 12.46
CA ILE A 199 -8.24 -3.93 11.19
C ILE A 199 -9.64 -4.38 10.79
N ARG A 200 -10.54 -3.39 10.58
CA ARG A 200 -11.94 -3.60 10.19
C ARG A 200 -12.30 -2.84 8.90
N ASP A 201 -11.30 -2.38 8.15
CA ASP A 201 -11.52 -1.77 6.83
C ASP A 201 -12.19 -2.79 5.91
N GLY A 202 -13.30 -2.38 5.27
CA GLY A 202 -14.13 -3.29 4.45
C GLY A 202 -13.37 -3.90 3.28
N ARG A 203 -12.38 -3.20 2.71
CA ARG A 203 -11.56 -3.73 1.60
C ARG A 203 -10.59 -4.81 2.10
N VAL A 204 -10.00 -4.61 3.27
CA VAL A 204 -9.11 -5.61 3.90
C VAL A 204 -9.89 -6.86 4.22
N LEU A 205 -11.08 -6.72 4.85
CA LEU A 205 -11.95 -7.84 5.20
C LEU A 205 -12.48 -8.55 3.96
N ASN A 206 -12.82 -7.81 2.89
CA ASN A 206 -13.24 -8.39 1.61
C ASN A 206 -12.12 -9.24 0.98
N ASN A 207 -10.88 -8.74 0.94
CA ASN A 207 -9.74 -9.52 0.46
C ASN A 207 -9.50 -10.77 1.33
N TYR A 208 -9.66 -10.66 2.64
CA TYR A 208 -9.54 -11.80 3.54
C TYR A 208 -10.62 -12.85 3.27
N ALA A 209 -11.88 -12.43 3.09
CA ALA A 209 -12.99 -13.30 2.75
C ALA A 209 -12.80 -13.99 1.40
N ILE A 210 -12.29 -13.27 0.37
CA ILE A 210 -11.94 -13.88 -0.93
C ILE A 210 -10.89 -14.98 -0.77
N ALA A 211 -9.83 -14.70 -0.01
CA ALA A 211 -8.75 -15.68 0.23
C ALA A 211 -9.25 -16.90 1.01
N LEU A 212 -10.10 -16.70 2.02
CA LEU A 212 -10.74 -17.79 2.78
C LEU A 212 -11.69 -18.61 1.90
N THR A 213 -12.46 -17.96 1.02
CA THR A 213 -13.33 -18.65 0.04
C THR A 213 -12.51 -19.56 -0.86
N ALA A 214 -11.37 -19.09 -1.36
CA ALA A 214 -10.49 -19.89 -2.19
C ALA A 214 -9.87 -21.09 -1.44
N GLN A 215 -9.72 -20.99 -0.10
CA GLN A 215 -9.28 -22.11 0.77
C GLN A 215 -10.43 -23.03 1.20
N GLY A 216 -11.68 -22.82 0.75
CA GLY A 216 -12.83 -23.61 1.19
C GLY A 216 -13.35 -23.28 2.60
N LYS A 217 -12.86 -22.22 3.25
CA LYS A 217 -13.28 -21.79 4.59
C LYS A 217 -14.53 -20.91 4.49
N PHE A 218 -15.60 -21.46 3.95
CA PHE A 218 -16.78 -20.72 3.51
C PHE A 218 -17.53 -20.01 4.64
N ASP A 219 -17.71 -20.65 5.80
CA ASP A 219 -18.43 -20.04 6.92
C ASP A 219 -17.69 -18.81 7.46
N LYS A 220 -16.36 -18.91 7.64
CA LYS A 220 -15.55 -17.76 8.05
C LYS A 220 -15.61 -16.61 7.04
N ALA A 221 -15.59 -16.92 5.74
CA ALA A 221 -15.73 -15.92 4.70
C ALA A 221 -17.12 -15.26 4.73
N ALA A 222 -18.18 -16.04 4.92
CA ALA A 222 -19.56 -15.54 5.04
C ALA A 222 -19.70 -14.58 6.24
N ASP A 223 -19.11 -14.92 7.39
CA ASP A 223 -19.15 -14.07 8.58
C ASP A 223 -18.43 -12.73 8.36
N LEU A 224 -17.32 -12.74 7.62
CA LEU A 224 -16.63 -11.50 7.24
C LEU A 224 -17.50 -10.63 6.33
N TYR A 225 -18.14 -11.22 5.30
CA TYR A 225 -19.03 -10.46 4.42
C TYR A 225 -20.23 -9.90 5.17
N LYS A 226 -20.86 -10.67 6.06
CA LYS A 226 -21.95 -10.18 6.92
C LYS A 226 -21.47 -9.01 7.79
N GLY A 227 -20.27 -9.10 8.35
CA GLY A 227 -19.67 -8.02 9.14
C GLY A 227 -19.48 -6.75 8.30
N ILE A 228 -18.93 -6.85 7.09
CA ILE A 228 -18.77 -5.72 6.19
C ILE A 228 -20.13 -5.08 5.87
N LEU A 229 -21.15 -5.90 5.56
CA LEU A 229 -22.47 -5.40 5.17
C LEU A 229 -23.27 -4.86 6.35
N LYS A 230 -22.94 -5.24 7.57
CA LYS A 230 -23.51 -4.63 8.79
C LYS A 230 -22.99 -3.21 8.99
N GLU A 231 -21.69 -2.98 8.78
CA GLU A 231 -21.07 -1.66 8.91
C GLU A 231 -21.41 -0.73 7.70
N ASN A 232 -21.42 -1.30 6.50
CA ASN A 232 -21.74 -0.61 5.26
C ASN A 232 -22.61 -1.49 4.36
N ASN A 233 -23.92 -1.31 4.50
CA ASN A 233 -24.92 -2.09 3.77
C ASN A 233 -24.94 -1.82 2.25
N GLY A 234 -24.28 -0.76 1.78
CA GLY A 234 -24.12 -0.40 0.38
C GLY A 234 -22.79 -0.87 -0.24
N ASN A 235 -21.97 -1.66 0.47
CA ASN A 235 -20.69 -2.14 -0.07
C ASN A 235 -20.92 -3.14 -1.22
N ARG A 236 -20.84 -2.64 -2.47
CA ARG A 236 -21.14 -3.38 -3.69
C ARG A 236 -20.19 -4.55 -3.93
N GLU A 237 -18.90 -4.37 -3.67
CA GLU A 237 -17.87 -5.40 -3.80
C GLU A 237 -18.14 -6.57 -2.85
N ALA A 238 -18.43 -6.26 -1.59
CA ALA A 238 -18.75 -7.29 -0.59
C ALA A 238 -20.05 -8.02 -0.94
N MET A 239 -21.11 -7.31 -1.34
CA MET A 239 -22.36 -7.96 -1.80
C MET A 239 -22.11 -8.90 -2.98
N TYR A 240 -21.35 -8.45 -4.00
CA TYR A 240 -21.06 -9.29 -5.16
C TYR A 240 -20.31 -10.55 -4.78
N ASN A 241 -19.22 -10.43 -4.03
CA ASN A 241 -18.40 -11.55 -3.60
C ASN A 241 -19.16 -12.49 -2.65
N TYR A 242 -20.01 -11.93 -1.80
CA TYR A 242 -20.87 -12.72 -0.91
C TYR A 242 -21.93 -13.52 -1.71
N ALA A 243 -22.57 -12.92 -2.69
CA ALA A 243 -23.49 -13.64 -3.58
C ALA A 243 -22.80 -14.79 -4.33
N VAL A 244 -21.56 -14.54 -4.84
CA VAL A 244 -20.73 -15.59 -5.44
C VAL A 244 -20.46 -16.73 -4.45
N LEU A 245 -20.07 -16.42 -3.22
CA LEU A 245 -19.84 -17.41 -2.17
C LEU A 245 -21.09 -18.24 -1.88
N LEU A 246 -22.23 -17.59 -1.66
CA LEU A 246 -23.50 -18.25 -1.32
C LEU A 246 -23.97 -19.19 -2.43
N ILE A 247 -23.94 -18.72 -3.68
CA ILE A 247 -24.49 -19.45 -4.83
C ILE A 247 -23.51 -20.50 -5.35
N ASP A 248 -22.25 -20.13 -5.58
CA ASP A 248 -21.28 -20.99 -6.26
C ASP A 248 -20.59 -21.99 -5.34
N ARG A 249 -20.49 -21.69 -4.04
CA ARG A 249 -19.70 -22.51 -3.10
C ARG A 249 -20.54 -23.16 -2.01
N MET A 250 -21.61 -22.49 -1.56
CA MET A 250 -22.41 -22.97 -0.44
C MET A 250 -23.77 -23.54 -0.87
N ALA A 251 -24.17 -23.38 -2.14
CA ALA A 251 -25.48 -23.73 -2.68
C ALA A 251 -26.66 -23.12 -1.87
N LYS A 252 -26.43 -21.95 -1.23
CA LYS A 252 -27.45 -21.19 -0.50
C LYS A 252 -28.14 -20.22 -1.45
N TYR A 253 -29.00 -20.77 -2.29
CA TYR A 253 -29.55 -20.03 -3.42
C TYR A 253 -30.53 -18.93 -3.01
N GLU A 254 -31.36 -19.15 -1.99
CA GLU A 254 -32.31 -18.14 -1.47
C GLU A 254 -31.57 -16.94 -0.90
N ASP A 255 -30.60 -17.18 0.01
CA ASP A 255 -29.77 -16.14 0.58
C ASP A 255 -29.00 -15.37 -0.50
N GLY A 256 -28.48 -16.09 -1.49
CA GLY A 256 -27.78 -15.52 -2.64
C GLY A 256 -28.66 -14.60 -3.47
N LEU A 257 -29.92 -14.99 -3.72
CA LEU A 257 -30.90 -14.18 -4.46
C LEU A 257 -31.29 -12.91 -3.70
N GLU A 258 -31.39 -12.97 -2.36
CA GLU A 258 -31.62 -11.77 -1.54
C GLU A 258 -30.49 -10.75 -1.73
N ILE A 259 -29.23 -11.19 -1.61
CA ILE A 259 -28.07 -10.32 -1.81
C ILE A 259 -28.02 -9.76 -3.25
N ILE A 260 -28.34 -10.57 -4.27
CA ILE A 260 -28.43 -10.12 -5.66
C ILE A 260 -29.51 -9.05 -5.82
N GLY A 261 -30.66 -9.22 -5.19
CA GLY A 261 -31.75 -8.23 -5.22
C GLY A 261 -31.26 -6.86 -4.69
N ARG A 262 -30.59 -6.86 -3.56
CA ARG A 262 -29.98 -5.66 -2.99
C ARG A 262 -28.90 -5.06 -3.92
N LEU A 263 -28.04 -5.92 -4.48
CA LEU A 263 -26.97 -5.50 -5.38
C LEU A 263 -27.51 -4.86 -6.67
N LYS A 264 -28.61 -5.37 -7.21
CA LYS A 264 -29.28 -4.78 -8.39
C LYS A 264 -29.86 -3.40 -8.10
N PHE A 265 -30.33 -3.17 -6.87
CA PHE A 265 -30.86 -1.87 -6.44
C PHE A 265 -29.76 -0.80 -6.34
N VAL A 266 -28.60 -1.15 -5.73
CA VAL A 266 -27.49 -0.19 -5.55
C VAL A 266 -26.51 -0.13 -6.73
N GLY A 267 -26.65 -1.05 -7.70
CA GLY A 267 -25.75 -1.25 -8.82
C GLY A 267 -24.55 -2.14 -8.47
N GLY A 268 -24.13 -2.97 -9.43
CA GLY A 268 -22.97 -3.85 -9.28
C GLY A 268 -21.65 -3.08 -9.28
N PRO A 269 -20.56 -3.69 -8.76
CA PRO A 269 -19.22 -3.10 -8.85
C PRO A 269 -18.68 -3.23 -10.28
N GLY A 270 -18.14 -2.15 -10.84
CA GLY A 270 -17.53 -2.14 -12.18
C GLY A 270 -18.45 -2.75 -13.26
N ASP A 271 -17.87 -3.43 -14.24
CA ASP A 271 -18.61 -4.11 -15.32
C ASP A 271 -19.00 -5.56 -14.93
N THR A 272 -19.87 -5.68 -13.91
CA THR A 272 -20.31 -7.01 -13.40
C THR A 272 -21.75 -7.35 -13.77
N ARG A 273 -22.46 -6.53 -14.54
CA ARG A 273 -23.89 -6.70 -14.84
C ARG A 273 -24.21 -8.09 -15.38
N ASN A 274 -23.49 -8.54 -16.41
CA ASN A 274 -23.71 -9.85 -17.01
C ASN A 274 -23.41 -11.01 -16.05
N LYS A 275 -22.39 -10.85 -15.20
CA LYS A 275 -22.03 -11.84 -14.17
C LYS A 275 -23.11 -11.94 -13.10
N ILE A 276 -23.72 -10.83 -12.69
CA ILE A 276 -24.84 -10.79 -11.73
C ILE A 276 -26.06 -11.51 -12.31
N ILE A 277 -26.38 -11.27 -13.59
CA ILE A 277 -27.48 -11.97 -14.27
C ILE A 277 -27.23 -13.49 -14.34
N ALA A 278 -25.99 -13.89 -14.66
CA ALA A 278 -25.62 -15.30 -14.68
C ALA A 278 -25.76 -15.99 -13.32
N LEU A 279 -25.30 -15.30 -12.24
CA LEU A 279 -25.46 -15.77 -10.86
C LEU A 279 -26.94 -15.90 -10.47
N GLU A 280 -27.76 -14.91 -10.80
CA GLU A 280 -29.20 -14.94 -10.55
C GLU A 280 -29.87 -16.13 -11.22
N ASN A 281 -29.55 -16.35 -12.51
CA ASN A 281 -30.11 -17.48 -13.26
C ASN A 281 -29.67 -18.83 -12.68
N LYS A 282 -28.41 -18.96 -12.27
CA LYS A 282 -27.88 -20.14 -11.60
C LYS A 282 -28.63 -20.42 -10.29
N ALA A 283 -28.79 -19.39 -9.46
CA ALA A 283 -29.51 -19.55 -8.20
C ALA A 283 -30.98 -19.97 -8.41
N LYS A 284 -31.69 -19.35 -9.36
CA LYS A 284 -33.08 -19.74 -9.73
C LYS A 284 -33.18 -21.17 -10.27
N ALA A 285 -32.16 -21.63 -10.98
CA ALA A 285 -32.13 -23.03 -11.48
C ALA A 285 -31.87 -24.03 -10.34
N GLY A 286 -31.06 -23.64 -9.33
CA GLY A 286 -30.78 -24.50 -8.18
C GLY A 286 -31.91 -24.60 -7.15
N LEU A 287 -32.99 -23.78 -7.28
CA LEU A 287 -34.21 -23.86 -6.46
C LEU A 287 -35.33 -24.69 -7.11
N LYS A 288 -35.14 -25.12 -8.34
CA LYS A 288 -36.07 -26.03 -9.08
C LYS A 288 -35.68 -27.47 -8.83
#